data_535d5f88448486e3d0d595289dfbf480
#
_entry.id   535d5f88448486e3d0d595289dfbf480
#
_cell.length_a   1.000
_cell.length_b   1.000
_cell.length_c   1.000
_cell.angle_alpha   90.00
_cell.angle_beta   90.00
_cell.angle_gamma   90.00
#
_symmetry.space_group_name_H-M   'P 1'
#
loop_
_entity.id
_entity.type
_entity.pdbx_description
1 polymer ?
#
loop_
_entity_poly.entity_id
_entity_poly.type
_entity_poly.pdbx_seq_one_letter_code
_entity_poly.pdbx_strand_id
1 'polypeptide(L)'
;MKVVTVCGMGFGTSLMLLMDVQAIGKKHGYDIQGEAVDLGSAKGKECDFMVASGEIASELDGESVEVVAINNLLDKEEIERKVMPVIERVAKGVK
;
A
#
# COMPACT_ATOMS: atom_id res chain seq x y z
N MET A 1 8.49 -7.82 4.81
CA MET A 1 7.91 -7.11 3.63
C MET A 1 7.53 -5.71 4.07
N LYS A 2 7.96 -4.73 3.31
CA LYS A 2 7.70 -3.33 3.67
C LYS A 2 6.72 -2.69 2.69
N VAL A 3 5.69 -2.03 3.23
CA VAL A 3 4.64 -1.36 2.47
C VAL A 3 4.62 0.11 2.86
N VAL A 4 4.46 0.99 1.89
CA VAL A 4 4.26 2.41 2.14
C VAL A 4 2.83 2.76 1.70
N THR A 5 2.04 3.34 2.61
CA THR A 5 0.73 3.84 2.26
C THR A 5 0.80 5.36 2.12
N VAL A 6 0.15 5.87 1.08
CA VAL A 6 0.29 7.26 0.69
C VAL A 6 -1.07 7.94 0.67
N CYS A 7 -1.16 9.11 1.28
CA CYS A 7 -2.37 9.90 1.26
C CYS A 7 -2.02 11.37 1.05
N GLY A 8 -2.75 12.05 0.17
CA GLY A 8 -2.55 13.49 -0.07
C GLY A 8 -3.27 14.39 0.91
N MET A 9 -4.14 13.84 1.76
CA MET A 9 -5.03 14.59 2.64
C MET A 9 -4.67 14.54 4.12
N GLY A 10 -3.51 13.97 4.45
CA GLY A 10 -3.06 13.88 5.84
C GLY A 10 -2.86 12.44 6.30
N PHE A 11 -2.29 12.30 7.50
CA PHE A 11 -1.82 11.00 7.97
C PHE A 11 -2.91 10.04 8.43
N GLY A 12 -4.09 10.55 8.82
CA GLY A 12 -5.13 9.70 9.38
C GLY A 12 -5.58 8.61 8.43
N THR A 13 -5.87 8.96 7.18
CA THR A 13 -6.35 8.02 6.18
C THR A 13 -5.27 7.01 5.78
N SER A 14 -4.04 7.48 5.57
CA SER A 14 -2.96 6.59 5.17
C SER A 14 -2.57 5.64 6.30
N LEU A 15 -2.68 6.09 7.56
CA LEU A 15 -2.43 5.22 8.69
C LEU A 15 -3.49 4.12 8.80
N MET A 16 -4.77 4.46 8.62
CA MET A 16 -5.84 3.47 8.62
C MET A 16 -5.64 2.45 7.50
N LEU A 17 -5.26 2.92 6.32
CA LEU A 17 -4.99 2.05 5.19
C LEU A 17 -3.83 1.10 5.49
N LEU A 18 -2.77 1.60 6.12
CA LEU A 18 -1.64 0.77 6.52
C LEU A 18 -2.07 -0.32 7.51
N MET A 19 -2.88 0.06 8.50
CA MET A 19 -3.38 -0.90 9.49
C MET A 19 -4.22 -1.98 8.82
N ASP A 20 -5.06 -1.60 7.85
CA ASP A 20 -5.87 -2.57 7.11
C ASP A 20 -4.99 -3.53 6.31
N VAL A 21 -3.96 -3.02 5.63
CA VAL A 21 -3.03 -3.84 4.87
C VAL A 21 -2.27 -4.80 5.80
N GLN A 22 -1.83 -4.30 6.95
CA GLN A 22 -1.13 -5.14 7.92
C GLN A 22 -2.04 -6.24 8.47
N ALA A 23 -3.29 -5.92 8.76
CA ALA A 23 -4.25 -6.89 9.26
C ALA A 23 -4.55 -7.98 8.22
N ILE A 24 -4.68 -7.58 6.96
CA ILE A 24 -4.90 -8.51 5.86
C ILE A 24 -3.70 -9.46 5.72
N GLY A 25 -2.51 -8.92 5.72
CA GLY A 25 -1.31 -9.74 5.61
C GLY A 25 -1.18 -10.72 6.76
N LYS A 26 -1.42 -10.27 7.98
CA LYS A 26 -1.35 -11.11 9.18
C LYS A 26 -2.39 -12.24 9.12
N LYS A 27 -3.58 -11.95 8.63
CA LYS A 27 -4.64 -12.94 8.46
C LYS A 27 -4.18 -14.09 7.55
N HIS A 28 -3.34 -13.80 6.58
CA HIS A 28 -2.84 -14.77 5.63
C HIS A 28 -1.43 -15.27 5.94
N GLY A 29 -0.91 -14.96 7.13
CA GLY A 29 0.38 -15.47 7.58
C GLY A 29 1.58 -14.65 7.17
N TYR A 30 1.39 -13.43 6.70
CA TYR A 30 2.49 -12.55 6.29
C TYR A 30 2.72 -11.47 7.33
N ASP A 31 3.99 -11.17 7.60
CA ASP A 31 4.37 -10.09 8.49
C ASP A 31 4.66 -8.85 7.62
N ILE A 32 3.83 -7.83 7.74
CA ILE A 32 3.93 -6.62 6.94
C ILE A 32 4.36 -5.45 7.82
N GLN A 33 5.49 -4.88 7.48
CA GLN A 33 5.99 -3.66 8.10
C GLN A 33 5.74 -2.50 7.14
N GLY A 34 5.58 -1.31 7.65
CA GLY A 34 5.38 -0.19 6.76
C GLY A 34 5.23 1.12 7.46
N GLU A 35 4.99 2.14 6.67
CA GLU A 35 4.73 3.48 7.20
C GLU A 35 3.72 4.21 6.34
N ALA A 36 3.01 5.12 6.97
CA ALA A 36 2.04 5.99 6.31
C ALA A 36 2.72 7.34 6.07
N VAL A 37 2.70 7.80 4.83
CA VAL A 37 3.38 9.03 4.44
C VAL A 37 2.50 9.89 3.56
N ASP A 38 2.88 11.15 3.38
CA ASP A 38 2.23 12.01 2.39
C ASP A 38 2.85 11.78 1.00
N LEU A 39 2.25 12.40 -0.01
CA LEU A 39 2.71 12.22 -1.39
C LEU A 39 4.15 12.69 -1.58
N GLY A 40 4.51 13.80 -0.98
CA GLY A 40 5.88 14.32 -1.12
C GLY A 40 6.93 13.41 -0.52
N SER A 41 6.60 12.78 0.60
CA SER A 41 7.52 11.86 1.27
C SER A 41 7.56 10.48 0.61
N ALA A 42 6.54 10.11 -0.15
CA ALA A 42 6.46 8.80 -0.79
C ALA A 42 7.46 8.64 -1.92
N LYS A 43 7.75 9.72 -2.63
CA LYS A 43 8.63 9.67 -3.78
C LYS A 43 10.05 9.30 -3.36
N GLY A 44 10.58 8.27 -3.98
CA GLY A 44 11.91 7.78 -3.66
C GLY A 44 12.02 6.88 -2.45
N LYS A 45 10.92 6.56 -1.79
CA LYS A 45 10.92 5.63 -0.66
C LYS A 45 11.25 4.21 -1.11
N GLU A 46 12.08 3.54 -0.34
CA GLU A 46 12.37 2.13 -0.56
C GLU A 46 11.32 1.27 0.12
N CYS A 47 10.64 0.44 -0.66
CA CYS A 47 9.61 -0.47 -0.14
C CYS A 47 9.34 -1.55 -1.18
N ASP A 48 8.58 -2.56 -0.78
CA ASP A 48 8.22 -3.64 -1.68
C ASP A 48 7.06 -3.24 -2.59
N PHE A 49 6.12 -2.47 -2.08
CA PHE A 49 5.05 -1.86 -2.88
C PHE A 49 4.41 -0.72 -2.11
N MET A 50 3.65 0.10 -2.83
CA MET A 50 2.91 1.22 -2.24
C MET A 50 1.43 1.00 -2.41
N VAL A 51 0.63 1.54 -1.50
CA VAL A 51 -0.83 1.52 -1.57
C VAL A 51 -1.32 2.94 -1.40
N ALA A 52 -2.20 3.39 -2.28
CA ALA A 52 -2.69 4.76 -2.26
C ALA A 52 -4.11 4.82 -2.82
N SER A 53 -4.82 5.94 -2.58
CA SER A 53 -6.08 6.18 -3.27
C SER A 53 -5.82 6.36 -4.76
N GLY A 54 -6.86 6.15 -5.60
CA GLY A 54 -6.69 6.21 -7.04
C GLY A 54 -6.09 7.52 -7.54
N GLU A 55 -6.51 8.64 -6.95
CA GLU A 55 -5.99 9.96 -7.33
C GLU A 55 -4.50 10.08 -7.00
N ILE A 56 -4.12 9.63 -5.82
CA ILE A 56 -2.72 9.70 -5.39
C ILE A 56 -1.87 8.69 -6.16
N ALA A 57 -2.42 7.52 -6.45
CA ALA A 57 -1.69 6.51 -7.20
C ALA A 57 -1.27 7.02 -8.59
N SER A 58 -2.11 7.82 -9.25
CA SER A 58 -1.78 8.38 -10.55
C SER A 58 -0.60 9.35 -10.47
N GLU A 59 -0.38 9.97 -9.31
CA GLU A 59 0.74 10.89 -9.10
C GLU A 59 2.03 10.16 -8.73
N LEU A 60 1.94 8.88 -8.43
CA LEU A 60 3.09 8.02 -8.16
C LEU A 60 3.54 7.26 -9.41
N ASP A 61 3.03 7.63 -10.56
CA ASP A 61 3.45 7.06 -11.83
C ASP A 61 4.94 7.33 -12.04
N GLY A 62 5.67 6.31 -12.42
CA GLY A 62 7.12 6.40 -12.57
C GLY A 62 7.92 5.93 -11.38
N GLU A 63 7.28 5.55 -10.27
CA GLU A 63 8.00 4.95 -9.16
C GLU A 63 8.52 3.57 -9.55
N SER A 64 9.64 3.17 -8.95
CA SER A 64 10.30 1.90 -9.28
C SER A 64 9.57 0.69 -8.72
N VAL A 65 8.61 0.88 -7.82
CA VAL A 65 7.85 -0.20 -7.19
C VAL A 65 6.39 -0.14 -7.64
N GLU A 66 5.69 -1.26 -7.47
CA GLU A 66 4.28 -1.31 -7.82
C GLU A 66 3.46 -0.43 -6.89
N VAL A 67 2.50 0.30 -7.43
CA VAL A 67 1.57 1.13 -6.67
C VAL A 67 0.18 0.56 -6.83
N VAL A 68 -0.43 0.18 -5.71
CA VAL A 68 -1.79 -0.37 -5.70
C VAL A 68 -2.77 0.79 -5.49
N ALA A 69 -3.69 0.97 -6.42
CA ALA A 69 -4.70 2.03 -6.35
C ALA A 69 -5.99 1.48 -5.73
N ILE A 70 -6.46 2.14 -4.68
CA ILE A 70 -7.70 1.78 -4.00
C ILE A 70 -8.75 2.86 -4.27
N ASN A 71 -9.90 2.47 -4.78
CA ASN A 71 -10.98 3.42 -5.08
C ASN A 71 -11.71 3.86 -3.83
N ASN A 72 -11.99 2.94 -2.92
CA ASN A 72 -12.69 3.24 -1.68
C ASN A 72 -11.86 2.75 -0.50
N LEU A 73 -11.23 3.68 0.21
CA LEU A 73 -10.34 3.36 1.32
C LEU A 73 -11.07 2.75 2.53
N LEU A 74 -12.40 2.82 2.55
CA LEU A 74 -13.21 2.21 3.59
C LEU A 74 -13.68 0.81 3.22
N ASP A 75 -13.45 0.37 1.98
CA ASP A 75 -13.88 -0.94 1.51
C ASP A 75 -12.75 -1.94 1.71
N LYS A 76 -12.82 -2.68 2.80
CA LYS A 76 -11.79 -3.66 3.14
C LYS A 76 -11.71 -4.82 2.16
N GLU A 77 -12.82 -5.16 1.53
CA GLU A 77 -12.83 -6.21 0.51
C GLU A 77 -12.05 -5.78 -0.73
N GLU A 78 -12.22 -4.53 -1.13
CA GLU A 78 -11.45 -4.00 -2.25
C GLU A 78 -9.95 -3.98 -1.93
N ILE A 79 -9.60 -3.54 -0.72
CA ILE A 79 -8.21 -3.49 -0.28
C ILE A 79 -7.60 -4.89 -0.33
N GLU A 80 -8.27 -5.86 0.25
CA GLU A 80 -7.77 -7.23 0.28
C GLU A 80 -7.63 -7.80 -1.13
N ARG A 81 -8.64 -7.64 -1.97
CA ARG A 81 -8.64 -8.15 -3.34
C ARG A 81 -7.50 -7.60 -4.17
N LYS A 82 -7.15 -6.32 -3.97
CA LYS A 82 -6.10 -5.67 -4.75
C LYS A 82 -4.71 -5.85 -4.16
N VAL A 83 -4.61 -5.93 -2.85
CA VAL A 83 -3.32 -5.99 -2.15
C VAL A 83 -2.78 -7.41 -2.07
N MET A 84 -3.64 -8.41 -1.87
CA MET A 84 -3.17 -9.79 -1.68
C MET A 84 -2.36 -10.33 -2.86
N PRO A 85 -2.76 -10.13 -4.12
CA PRO A 85 -1.93 -10.62 -5.23
C PRO A 85 -0.52 -10.03 -5.21
N VAL A 86 -0.37 -8.77 -4.80
CA VAL A 86 0.93 -8.12 -4.70
C VAL A 86 1.74 -8.70 -3.55
N ILE A 87 1.10 -8.88 -2.39
CA ILE A 87 1.75 -9.50 -1.23
C ILE A 87 2.28 -10.89 -1.60
N GLU A 88 1.47 -11.68 -2.28
CA GLU A 88 1.88 -13.04 -2.68
C GLU A 88 3.07 -13.01 -3.64
N ARG A 89 3.07 -12.09 -4.61
CA ARG A 89 4.19 -11.96 -5.54
C ARG A 89 5.47 -11.56 -4.82
N VAL A 90 5.39 -10.60 -3.93
CA VAL A 90 6.54 -10.15 -3.16
C VAL A 90 7.07 -11.27 -2.27
N ALA A 91 6.17 -12.00 -1.61
CA ALA A 91 6.56 -13.10 -0.73
C ALA A 91 7.27 -14.21 -1.50
N LYS A 92 6.91 -14.41 -2.77
CA LYS A 92 7.53 -15.42 -3.63
C LYS A 92 8.79 -14.91 -4.32
N GLY A 93 9.15 -13.65 -4.13
CA GLY A 93 10.29 -13.05 -4.80
C GLY A 93 10.06 -12.73 -6.27
N VAL A 94 8.83 -12.71 -6.72
CA VAL A 94 8.47 -12.37 -8.10
C VAL A 94 8.23 -10.87 -8.20
N LYS A 95 8.83 -10.24 -9.18
CA LYS A 95 8.66 -8.80 -9.42
C LYS A 95 7.84 -8.52 -10.65
#